data_0ccade3b02221ea99952018423baa2bc
#
_entry.id   0ccade3b02221ea99952018423baa2bc
#
_cell.length_a   1.000
_cell.length_b   1.000
_cell.length_c   1.000
_cell.angle_alpha   90.00
_cell.angle_beta   90.00
_cell.angle_gamma   90.00
#
_symmetry.space_group_name_H-M   'P 1'
#
loop_
_entity.id
_entity.type
_entity.pdbx_description
1 polymer ?
#
loop_
_entity_poly.entity_id
_entity_poly.type
_entity_poly.pdbx_seq_one_letter_code
_entity_poly.pdbx_strand_id
1 'polypeptide(L)'
;MRHLKNLSGALAVAAAVCSCSSPIREDRTACPATLFFEFLDSQGIGPAELMYLEASPVLGPEGCVTDTTTVGAMTDRSYSLQVRRSDAISIYGMACFGNSRIEKGSGWVVDQQQDGDRLYRFSARAEGMDESAVIPVEMTKEHCTIRVRFKEFDPGDPPGRFPYRVVISANTCGIDLHSGVPVTGPYRFSPPEKMAGEFEFTVPRQADNSLALELWAPDADEEADAPQDSILLWNLLKQVEGFSWELKNLPDLSVEIDYIRSEVTLSITDWQTETSINYAT
;
A
#
# COMPACT_ATOMS: atom_id res chain seq x y z
N MET A 1 36.83 -25.65 -80.48
CA MET A 1 35.47 -25.57 -79.95
C MET A 1 35.33 -26.32 -78.60
N ARG A 2 35.85 -25.79 -77.54
CA ARG A 2 35.73 -26.37 -76.17
C ARG A 2 35.96 -25.30 -75.12
N HIS A 3 35.10 -24.29 -74.98
CA HIS A 3 35.16 -23.37 -73.85
C HIS A 3 33.82 -22.61 -73.59
N LEU A 4 32.65 -23.18 -73.94
CA LEU A 4 31.37 -22.50 -73.75
C LEU A 4 30.35 -23.30 -72.90
N LYS A 5 30.78 -24.24 -72.02
CA LYS A 5 29.86 -25.04 -71.21
C LYS A 5 29.93 -24.77 -69.70
N ASN A 6 30.78 -23.89 -69.19
CA ASN A 6 30.94 -23.68 -67.76
C ASN A 6 30.39 -22.32 -67.22
N LEU A 7 29.73 -21.54 -68.03
CA LEU A 7 29.17 -20.27 -67.55
C LEU A 7 27.70 -20.33 -67.07
N SER A 8 26.98 -21.38 -67.39
CA SER A 8 25.56 -21.52 -67.02
C SER A 8 25.32 -22.06 -65.62
N GLY A 9 26.34 -22.60 -64.96
CA GLY A 9 26.21 -23.17 -63.62
C GLY A 9 26.38 -22.14 -62.49
N ALA A 10 27.10 -21.05 -62.73
CA ALA A 10 27.41 -20.07 -61.72
C ALA A 10 26.28 -19.05 -61.49
N LEU A 11 25.38 -18.84 -62.46
CA LEU A 11 24.30 -17.87 -62.34
C LEU A 11 23.07 -18.41 -61.56
N ALA A 12 22.89 -19.72 -61.52
CA ALA A 12 21.78 -20.35 -60.82
C ALA A 12 21.97 -20.43 -59.29
N VAL A 13 23.22 -20.44 -58.82
CA VAL A 13 23.52 -20.48 -57.37
C VAL A 13 23.43 -19.08 -56.74
N ALA A 14 23.69 -18.02 -57.49
CA ALA A 14 23.61 -16.66 -56.96
C ALA A 14 22.18 -16.16 -56.77
N ALA A 15 21.19 -16.73 -57.49
CA ALA A 15 19.79 -16.35 -57.35
C ALA A 15 19.09 -17.01 -56.15
N ALA A 16 19.64 -18.09 -55.59
CA ALA A 16 19.05 -18.79 -54.44
C ALA A 16 19.43 -18.20 -53.07
N VAL A 17 20.42 -17.30 -53.02
CA VAL A 17 20.89 -16.72 -51.75
C VAL A 17 20.20 -15.36 -51.43
N CYS A 18 19.49 -14.77 -52.39
CA CYS A 18 18.83 -13.45 -52.18
C CYS A 18 17.34 -13.53 -51.78
N SER A 19 16.80 -14.75 -51.55
CA SER A 19 15.35 -14.85 -51.26
C SER A 19 15.00 -15.12 -49.79
N CYS A 20 15.95 -15.02 -48.85
CA CYS A 20 15.66 -15.25 -47.44
C CYS A 20 16.18 -14.12 -46.58
N SER A 21 15.55 -12.95 -46.64
CA SER A 21 15.71 -11.97 -45.57
C SER A 21 14.51 -11.00 -45.48
N SER A 22 13.30 -11.51 -45.56
CA SER A 22 12.22 -10.87 -44.79
C SER A 22 12.42 -11.43 -43.37
N PRO A 23 12.74 -10.59 -42.38
CA PRO A 23 12.62 -11.05 -41.01
C PRO A 23 11.15 -11.42 -40.80
N ILE A 24 10.88 -12.73 -40.76
CA ILE A 24 9.59 -13.21 -40.28
C ILE A 24 9.52 -12.63 -38.87
N ARG A 25 8.76 -11.54 -38.70
CA ARG A 25 8.36 -11.08 -37.38
C ARG A 25 7.45 -12.17 -36.84
N GLU A 26 8.06 -13.13 -36.18
CA GLU A 26 7.29 -14.08 -35.40
C GLU A 26 6.44 -13.26 -34.41
N ASP A 27 5.15 -13.49 -34.44
CA ASP A 27 4.25 -12.95 -33.42
C ASP A 27 4.62 -13.62 -32.08
N ARG A 28 5.38 -12.90 -31.27
CA ARG A 28 5.85 -13.37 -29.96
C ARG A 28 4.93 -12.97 -28.81
N THR A 29 3.77 -12.39 -29.09
CA THR A 29 2.82 -11.94 -28.06
C THR A 29 2.30 -13.10 -27.20
N ALA A 30 2.32 -14.33 -27.70
CA ALA A 30 1.95 -15.52 -26.94
C ALA A 30 3.11 -16.10 -26.11
N CYS A 31 4.35 -15.64 -26.31
CA CYS A 31 5.50 -16.13 -25.56
C CYS A 31 5.49 -15.56 -24.13
N PRO A 32 5.94 -16.33 -23.12
CA PRO A 32 6.13 -15.81 -21.78
C PRO A 32 7.26 -14.78 -21.73
N ALA A 33 7.15 -13.86 -20.80
CA ALA A 33 8.19 -12.95 -20.37
C ALA A 33 8.37 -13.03 -18.86
N THR A 34 9.57 -12.73 -18.37
CA THR A 34 9.90 -12.81 -16.95
C THR A 34 10.09 -11.41 -16.38
N LEU A 35 9.37 -11.10 -15.33
CA LEU A 35 9.57 -9.89 -14.52
C LEU A 35 10.51 -10.21 -13.36
N PHE A 36 11.58 -9.45 -13.24
CA PHE A 36 12.44 -9.40 -12.07
C PHE A 36 12.19 -8.11 -11.33
N PHE A 37 12.35 -8.10 -10.02
CA PHE A 37 12.05 -6.95 -9.18
C PHE A 37 13.34 -6.43 -8.54
N GLU A 38 13.49 -5.10 -8.52
CA GLU A 38 14.62 -4.42 -7.89
C GLU A 38 14.10 -3.39 -6.89
N PHE A 39 14.25 -3.68 -5.59
CA PHE A 39 13.86 -2.74 -4.54
C PHE A 39 14.80 -1.55 -4.51
N LEU A 40 14.25 -0.35 -4.73
CA LEU A 40 14.94 0.93 -4.55
C LEU A 40 14.83 1.40 -3.10
N ASP A 41 13.67 1.19 -2.49
CA ASP A 41 13.39 1.51 -1.10
C ASP A 41 12.31 0.56 -0.55
N SER A 42 12.65 -0.17 0.49
CA SER A 42 11.74 -1.10 1.17
C SER A 42 10.94 -0.47 2.30
N GLN A 43 11.17 0.80 2.63
CA GLN A 43 10.50 1.51 3.73
C GLN A 43 10.61 0.78 5.10
N GLY A 44 11.64 -0.03 5.29
CA GLY A 44 11.82 -0.82 6.50
C GLY A 44 10.86 -2.01 6.64
N ILE A 45 10.19 -2.43 5.58
CA ILE A 45 9.32 -3.61 5.57
C ILE A 45 10.16 -4.86 5.87
N GLY A 46 9.67 -5.68 6.80
CA GLY A 46 10.36 -6.92 7.17
C GLY A 46 10.41 -7.93 6.02
N PRO A 47 11.50 -8.74 5.89
CA PRO A 47 11.66 -9.69 4.79
C PRO A 47 10.64 -10.84 4.81
N ALA A 48 10.04 -11.14 5.97
CA ALA A 48 9.01 -12.17 6.13
C ALA A 48 7.60 -11.70 5.75
N GLU A 49 7.41 -10.40 5.54
CA GLU A 49 6.12 -9.84 5.18
C GLU A 49 5.67 -10.33 3.81
N LEU A 50 4.36 -10.60 3.70
CA LEU A 50 3.76 -11.01 2.46
C LEU A 50 3.64 -9.83 1.48
N MET A 51 3.86 -10.13 0.22
CA MET A 51 3.68 -9.22 -0.91
C MET A 51 2.70 -9.85 -1.91
N TYR A 52 1.56 -9.23 -2.09
CA TYR A 52 0.65 -9.51 -3.21
C TYR A 52 1.14 -8.76 -4.45
N LEU A 53 1.07 -9.41 -5.58
CA LEU A 53 1.46 -8.88 -6.88
C LEU A 53 0.35 -9.09 -7.89
N GLU A 54 0.14 -8.09 -8.72
CA GLU A 54 -0.71 -8.17 -9.90
C GLU A 54 0.03 -7.57 -11.09
N ALA A 55 0.07 -8.31 -12.20
CA ALA A 55 0.59 -7.84 -13.47
C ALA A 55 -0.48 -7.96 -14.54
N SER A 56 -0.88 -6.86 -15.15
CA SER A 56 -1.98 -6.79 -16.10
C SER A 56 -1.57 -6.10 -17.40
N PRO A 57 -1.85 -6.69 -18.58
CA PRO A 57 -1.68 -6.01 -19.85
C PRO A 57 -2.50 -4.72 -19.89
N VAL A 58 -1.92 -3.63 -20.41
CA VAL A 58 -2.60 -2.32 -20.47
C VAL A 58 -3.79 -2.34 -21.44
N LEU A 59 -3.77 -3.19 -22.47
CA LEU A 59 -4.80 -3.26 -23.51
C LEU A 59 -5.97 -4.22 -23.19
N GLY A 60 -6.08 -4.74 -21.97
CA GLY A 60 -7.23 -5.55 -21.56
C GLY A 60 -6.89 -6.51 -20.41
N PRO A 61 -7.90 -7.04 -19.71
CA PRO A 61 -7.70 -7.90 -18.56
C PRO A 61 -7.26 -9.32 -18.92
N GLU A 62 -7.29 -9.69 -20.21
CA GLU A 62 -6.85 -11.01 -20.64
C GLU A 62 -5.35 -11.18 -20.44
N GLY A 63 -4.97 -12.12 -19.58
CA GLY A 63 -3.58 -12.39 -19.21
C GLY A 63 -3.12 -11.66 -17.94
N CYS A 64 -4.04 -11.11 -17.15
CA CYS A 64 -3.74 -10.69 -15.79
C CYS A 64 -3.22 -11.88 -14.98
N VAL A 65 -2.09 -11.69 -14.31
CA VAL A 65 -1.44 -12.67 -13.43
C VAL A 65 -1.38 -12.08 -12.03
N THR A 66 -1.82 -12.86 -11.06
CA THR A 66 -1.69 -12.51 -9.64
C THR A 66 -0.85 -13.56 -8.93
N ASP A 67 -0.04 -13.15 -7.99
CA ASP A 67 0.77 -14.04 -7.16
C ASP A 67 1.02 -13.44 -5.79
N THR A 68 1.45 -14.26 -4.83
CA THR A 68 1.83 -13.83 -3.50
C THR A 68 3.18 -14.42 -3.15
N THR A 69 4.10 -13.57 -2.72
CA THR A 69 5.45 -13.92 -2.32
C THR A 69 5.81 -13.23 -1.00
N THR A 70 7.08 -13.21 -0.63
CA THR A 70 7.56 -12.41 0.50
C THR A 70 8.43 -11.26 0.02
N VAL A 71 8.48 -10.18 0.79
CA VAL A 71 9.37 -9.05 0.52
C VAL A 71 10.82 -9.51 0.44
N GLY A 72 11.23 -10.45 1.31
CA GLY A 72 12.57 -11.04 1.29
C GLY A 72 12.90 -11.74 -0.02
N ALA A 73 12.00 -12.59 -0.54
CA ALA A 73 12.21 -13.30 -1.79
C ALA A 73 12.38 -12.34 -2.98
N MET A 74 11.67 -11.22 -2.97
CA MET A 74 11.85 -10.18 -3.99
C MET A 74 13.16 -9.41 -3.81
N THR A 75 13.51 -9.04 -2.59
CA THR A 75 14.75 -8.31 -2.27
C THR A 75 16.00 -9.13 -2.60
N ASP A 76 15.97 -10.42 -2.31
CA ASP A 76 17.06 -11.36 -2.58
C ASP A 76 17.12 -11.79 -4.06
N ARG A 77 16.21 -11.27 -4.90
CA ARG A 77 16.08 -11.64 -6.32
C ARG A 77 15.87 -13.14 -6.56
N SER A 78 15.36 -13.86 -5.55
CA SER A 78 14.99 -15.27 -5.70
C SER A 78 13.59 -15.47 -6.27
N TYR A 79 12.82 -14.38 -6.43
CA TYR A 79 11.48 -14.38 -6.99
C TYR A 79 11.45 -13.71 -8.37
N SER A 80 10.66 -14.28 -9.25
CA SER A 80 10.33 -13.69 -10.55
C SER A 80 8.89 -14.05 -10.95
N LEU A 81 8.21 -13.16 -11.65
CA LEU A 81 6.85 -13.38 -12.11
C LEU A 81 6.82 -13.65 -13.62
N GLN A 82 6.20 -14.76 -14.01
CA GLN A 82 5.98 -15.08 -15.42
C GLN A 82 4.69 -14.40 -15.89
N VAL A 83 4.79 -13.65 -16.97
CA VAL A 83 3.66 -12.95 -17.57
C VAL A 83 3.58 -13.23 -19.06
N ARG A 84 2.43 -13.02 -19.67
CA ARG A 84 2.32 -13.00 -21.12
C ARG A 84 2.97 -11.72 -21.65
N ARG A 85 3.78 -11.87 -22.71
CA ARG A 85 4.42 -10.74 -23.36
C ARG A 85 3.37 -9.78 -23.91
N SER A 86 3.56 -8.48 -23.71
CA SER A 86 2.66 -7.43 -24.16
C SER A 86 3.47 -6.16 -24.45
N ASP A 87 2.90 -5.25 -25.25
CA ASP A 87 3.51 -3.95 -25.53
C ASP A 87 3.68 -3.10 -24.27
N ALA A 88 2.75 -3.22 -23.33
CA ALA A 88 2.86 -2.59 -22.01
C ALA A 88 2.13 -3.42 -20.95
N ILE A 89 2.74 -3.53 -19.77
CA ILE A 89 2.19 -4.22 -18.61
C ILE A 89 2.21 -3.26 -17.42
N SER A 90 1.07 -3.11 -16.76
CA SER A 90 0.98 -2.46 -15.46
C SER A 90 1.22 -3.47 -14.36
N ILE A 91 2.05 -3.12 -13.40
CA ILE A 91 2.42 -3.97 -12.26
C ILE A 91 2.05 -3.23 -10.98
N TYR A 92 1.36 -3.92 -10.10
CA TYR A 92 0.94 -3.40 -8.81
C TYR A 92 1.34 -4.36 -7.71
N GLY A 93 1.66 -3.83 -6.54
CA GLY A 93 1.96 -4.64 -5.38
C GLY A 93 1.46 -4.01 -4.09
N MET A 94 1.09 -4.88 -3.13
CA MET A 94 0.67 -4.52 -1.79
C MET A 94 1.38 -5.42 -0.78
N ALA A 95 1.98 -4.81 0.24
CA ALA A 95 2.64 -5.53 1.32
C ALA A 95 2.01 -5.25 2.68
N CYS A 96 2.27 -6.14 3.64
CA CYS A 96 1.86 -6.03 5.04
C CYS A 96 0.34 -6.01 5.23
N PHE A 97 -0.38 -6.81 4.47
CA PHE A 97 -1.82 -7.01 4.61
C PHE A 97 -2.11 -8.21 5.50
N GLY A 98 -2.83 -8.02 6.60
CA GLY A 98 -3.21 -9.09 7.54
C GLY A 98 -4.69 -9.07 7.83
N ASN A 99 -5.24 -7.89 8.08
CA ASN A 99 -6.65 -7.64 8.39
C ASN A 99 -7.43 -7.11 7.17
N SER A 100 -6.74 -6.82 6.08
CA SER A 100 -7.35 -6.31 4.85
C SER A 100 -7.65 -7.43 3.87
N ARG A 101 -8.73 -7.26 3.13
CA ARG A 101 -9.14 -8.16 2.04
C ARG A 101 -9.41 -7.38 0.76
N ILE A 102 -9.31 -8.07 -0.36
CA ILE A 102 -9.69 -7.50 -1.65
C ILE A 102 -11.23 -7.52 -1.74
N GLU A 103 -11.83 -6.36 -1.92
CA GLU A 103 -13.21 -6.21 -2.34
C GLU A 103 -13.30 -6.02 -3.86
N LYS A 104 -14.48 -5.71 -4.37
CA LYS A 104 -14.76 -5.56 -5.80
C LYS A 104 -13.67 -4.77 -6.53
N GLY A 105 -13.04 -5.41 -7.51
CA GLY A 105 -11.97 -4.82 -8.30
C GLY A 105 -10.63 -4.87 -7.58
N SER A 106 -10.02 -3.73 -7.37
CA SER A 106 -8.67 -3.55 -6.79
C SER A 106 -8.67 -2.91 -5.40
N GLY A 107 -9.84 -2.76 -4.77
CA GLY A 107 -9.97 -2.18 -3.43
C GLY A 107 -9.50 -3.15 -2.35
N TRP A 108 -8.52 -2.72 -1.55
CA TRP A 108 -8.08 -3.38 -0.33
C TRP A 108 -8.72 -2.68 0.85
N VAL A 109 -9.60 -3.37 1.56
CA VAL A 109 -10.37 -2.81 2.67
C VAL A 109 -10.09 -3.56 3.96
N VAL A 110 -10.02 -2.83 5.05
CA VAL A 110 -9.93 -3.38 6.41
C VAL A 110 -11.33 -3.82 6.83
N ASP A 111 -11.44 -5.01 7.40
CA ASP A 111 -12.70 -5.46 7.97
C ASP A 111 -13.08 -4.61 9.19
N GLN A 112 -14.39 -4.41 9.39
CA GLN A 112 -14.87 -3.69 10.56
C GLN A 112 -14.43 -4.37 11.85
N GLN A 113 -14.17 -3.57 12.89
CA GLN A 113 -13.67 -3.98 14.19
C GLN A 113 -12.24 -4.58 14.19
N GLN A 114 -11.52 -4.44 13.08
CA GLN A 114 -10.11 -4.77 13.00
C GLN A 114 -9.25 -3.51 12.97
N ASP A 115 -8.06 -3.61 13.54
CA ASP A 115 -7.03 -2.58 13.38
C ASP A 115 -6.61 -2.48 11.91
N GLY A 116 -6.24 -1.30 11.46
CA GLY A 116 -5.71 -1.11 10.12
C GLY A 116 -4.40 -1.87 9.91
N ASP A 117 -4.15 -2.30 8.69
CA ASP A 117 -2.88 -2.89 8.32
C ASP A 117 -1.82 -1.80 8.04
N ARG A 118 -0.57 -2.17 8.21
CA ARG A 118 0.58 -1.35 7.82
C ARG A 118 0.81 -1.43 6.32
N LEU A 119 -0.17 -1.04 5.51
CA LEU A 119 -0.16 -1.19 4.07
C LEU A 119 0.93 -0.37 3.39
N TYR A 120 1.69 -1.05 2.53
CA TYR A 120 2.63 -0.44 1.60
C TYR A 120 2.26 -0.86 0.18
N ARG A 121 2.28 0.08 -0.74
CA ARG A 121 1.89 -0.12 -2.14
C ARG A 121 2.99 0.33 -3.09
N PHE A 122 3.10 -0.33 -4.22
CA PHE A 122 3.83 0.22 -5.37
C PHE A 122 3.01 0.04 -6.65
N SER A 123 3.31 0.87 -7.63
CA SER A 123 2.84 0.69 -9.00
C SER A 123 3.99 0.97 -9.96
N ALA A 124 4.12 0.15 -10.98
CA ALA A 124 5.13 0.28 -12.01
C ALA A 124 4.52 -0.05 -13.38
N ARG A 125 5.25 0.30 -14.44
CA ARG A 125 4.87 -0.02 -15.81
C ARG A 125 6.10 -0.49 -16.57
N ALA A 126 5.96 -1.60 -17.26
CA ALA A 126 6.94 -2.09 -18.22
C ALA A 126 6.40 -1.89 -19.64
N GLU A 127 7.23 -1.34 -20.52
CA GLU A 127 6.90 -1.10 -21.93
C GLU A 127 7.87 -1.83 -22.84
N GLY A 128 7.38 -2.27 -24.01
CA GLY A 128 8.19 -2.90 -25.04
C GLY A 128 8.91 -4.17 -24.57
N MET A 129 8.21 -5.04 -23.85
CA MET A 129 8.83 -6.17 -23.19
C MET A 129 9.47 -7.17 -24.15
N ASP A 130 10.77 -7.38 -24.00
CA ASP A 130 11.53 -8.49 -24.55
C ASP A 130 11.23 -9.79 -23.76
N GLU A 131 12.22 -10.66 -23.61
CA GLU A 131 12.10 -11.94 -22.86
C GLU A 131 12.08 -11.72 -21.35
N SER A 132 12.58 -10.59 -20.88
CA SER A 132 12.59 -10.21 -19.45
C SER A 132 12.61 -8.70 -19.26
N ALA A 133 12.11 -8.24 -18.11
CA ALA A 133 12.23 -6.87 -17.67
C ALA A 133 12.58 -6.81 -16.19
N VAL A 134 13.34 -5.79 -15.80
CA VAL A 134 13.60 -5.47 -14.38
C VAL A 134 12.66 -4.33 -13.99
N ILE A 135 11.87 -4.57 -12.96
CA ILE A 135 10.86 -3.65 -12.44
C ILE A 135 11.41 -2.96 -11.19
N PRO A 136 11.62 -1.64 -11.22
CA PRO A 136 11.98 -0.89 -10.03
C PRO A 136 10.80 -0.85 -9.07
N VAL A 137 11.03 -1.24 -7.81
CA VAL A 137 10.02 -1.23 -6.74
C VAL A 137 10.36 -0.12 -5.75
N GLU A 138 9.50 0.86 -5.70
CA GLU A 138 9.54 1.93 -4.73
C GLU A 138 8.24 1.91 -3.92
N MET A 139 8.33 1.46 -2.65
CA MET A 139 7.16 1.32 -1.81
C MET A 139 6.66 2.69 -1.32
N THR A 140 5.36 2.85 -1.28
CA THR A 140 4.66 4.00 -0.73
C THR A 140 3.91 3.58 0.52
N LYS A 141 4.09 4.29 1.61
CA LYS A 141 3.40 4.02 2.88
C LYS A 141 1.98 4.59 2.85
N GLU A 142 0.99 3.71 2.86
CA GLU A 142 -0.43 4.04 2.70
C GLU A 142 -1.23 3.99 4.01
N HIS A 143 -0.55 3.98 5.12
CA HIS A 143 -1.13 3.94 6.47
C HIS A 143 -0.47 4.96 7.37
N CYS A 144 -1.14 5.28 8.47
CA CYS A 144 -0.61 6.08 9.57
C CYS A 144 -0.84 5.32 10.88
N THR A 145 0.21 5.07 11.64
CA THR A 145 0.10 4.57 13.01
C THR A 145 -0.04 5.76 13.95
N ILE A 146 -1.09 5.75 14.76
CA ILE A 146 -1.40 6.84 15.69
C ILE A 146 -1.28 6.29 17.11
N ARG A 147 -0.42 6.91 17.92
CA ARG A 147 -0.34 6.67 19.36
C ARG A 147 -1.07 7.78 20.08
N VAL A 148 -2.02 7.39 20.92
CA VAL A 148 -2.77 8.32 21.76
C VAL A 148 -2.44 8.05 23.22
N ARG A 149 -2.11 9.11 23.96
CA ARG A 149 -1.87 9.06 25.38
C ARG A 149 -2.73 10.06 26.10
N PHE A 150 -3.62 9.58 26.95
CA PHE A 150 -4.38 10.44 27.88
C PHE A 150 -3.56 10.68 29.14
N LYS A 151 -3.47 11.93 29.55
CA LYS A 151 -2.85 12.36 30.79
C LYS A 151 -3.89 12.93 31.75
N GLU A 152 -3.56 12.99 33.03
CA GLU A 152 -4.36 13.68 34.05
C GLU A 152 -5.82 13.21 34.09
N PHE A 153 -6.10 11.93 33.87
CA PHE A 153 -7.44 11.35 34.06
C PHE A 153 -7.58 10.74 35.45
N ASP A 154 -8.80 10.76 35.99
CA ASP A 154 -9.11 10.05 37.22
C ASP A 154 -9.12 8.55 36.92
N PRO A 155 -8.17 7.78 37.49
CA PRO A 155 -8.16 6.34 37.28
C PRO A 155 -9.42 5.75 37.90
N GLY A 156 -10.31 5.24 37.03
CA GLY A 156 -11.58 4.64 37.43
C GLY A 156 -11.41 3.40 38.34
N ASP A 157 -12.47 2.69 38.54
CA ASP A 157 -12.47 1.40 39.24
C ASP A 157 -12.55 0.25 38.20
N PRO A 158 -11.53 -0.62 38.04
CA PRO A 158 -10.33 -0.75 38.91
C PRO A 158 -9.27 0.31 38.63
N PRO A 159 -8.51 0.72 39.66
CA PRO A 159 -7.48 1.73 39.52
C PRO A 159 -6.39 1.30 38.53
N GLY A 160 -5.92 2.25 37.71
CA GLY A 160 -4.86 2.03 36.74
C GLY A 160 -5.35 1.69 35.31
N ARG A 161 -6.65 1.84 35.04
CA ARG A 161 -7.23 1.79 33.70
C ARG A 161 -7.84 3.13 33.30
N PHE A 162 -7.85 3.39 32.01
CA PHE A 162 -8.58 4.52 31.46
C PHE A 162 -10.09 4.29 31.63
N PRO A 163 -10.87 5.28 32.10
CA PRO A 163 -12.27 5.07 32.48
C PRO A 163 -13.23 4.93 31.29
N TYR A 164 -12.73 5.09 30.07
CA TYR A 164 -13.54 5.01 28.86
C TYR A 164 -13.04 3.93 27.91
N ARG A 165 -13.95 3.41 27.12
CA ARG A 165 -13.63 2.62 25.93
C ARG A 165 -13.36 3.58 24.77
N VAL A 166 -12.19 3.48 24.15
CA VAL A 166 -11.81 4.25 22.98
C VAL A 166 -12.31 3.55 21.72
N VAL A 167 -12.93 4.31 20.82
CA VAL A 167 -13.35 3.85 19.52
C VAL A 167 -12.83 4.81 18.46
N ILE A 168 -12.24 4.28 17.42
CA ILE A 168 -11.78 5.02 16.25
C ILE A 168 -12.82 4.84 15.16
N SER A 169 -13.25 5.93 14.56
CA SER A 169 -14.21 5.90 13.45
C SER A 169 -13.76 6.79 12.29
N ALA A 170 -14.08 6.39 11.06
CA ALA A 170 -13.80 7.13 9.84
C ALA A 170 -14.74 6.70 8.70
N ASN A 171 -14.76 7.46 7.61
CA ASN A 171 -15.45 7.13 6.37
C ASN A 171 -14.51 6.53 5.30
N THR A 172 -13.30 6.19 5.66
CA THR A 172 -12.32 5.57 4.77
C THR A 172 -11.86 4.27 5.37
N CYS A 173 -12.07 3.17 4.66
CA CYS A 173 -11.79 1.82 5.15
C CYS A 173 -10.65 1.11 4.43
N GLY A 174 -10.01 1.74 3.43
CA GLY A 174 -8.96 1.06 2.67
C GLY A 174 -8.36 1.90 1.56
N ILE A 175 -7.72 1.21 0.60
CA ILE A 175 -7.07 1.82 -0.55
C ILE A 175 -7.27 0.99 -1.82
N ASP A 176 -7.41 1.65 -2.94
CA ASP A 176 -7.43 1.00 -4.26
C ASP A 176 -5.99 0.69 -4.71
N LEU A 177 -5.73 -0.58 -5.03
CA LEU A 177 -4.40 -1.06 -5.41
C LEU A 177 -3.87 -0.35 -6.67
N HIS A 178 -4.74 -0.15 -7.66
CA HIS A 178 -4.33 0.38 -8.97
C HIS A 178 -4.12 1.89 -8.92
N SER A 179 -5.09 2.62 -8.44
CA SER A 179 -5.07 4.09 -8.43
C SER A 179 -4.35 4.69 -7.21
N GLY A 180 -4.27 3.95 -6.10
CA GLY A 180 -3.81 4.49 -4.82
C GLY A 180 -4.81 5.46 -4.18
N VAL A 181 -6.06 5.48 -4.65
CA VAL A 181 -7.10 6.33 -4.08
C VAL A 181 -7.71 5.64 -2.86
N PRO A 182 -7.93 6.37 -1.75
CA PRO A 182 -8.62 5.82 -0.59
C PRO A 182 -10.01 5.28 -0.93
N VAL A 183 -10.36 4.13 -0.39
CA VAL A 183 -11.67 3.51 -0.54
C VAL A 183 -12.60 4.04 0.55
N THR A 184 -13.70 4.68 0.12
CA THR A 184 -14.71 5.19 1.06
C THR A 184 -15.59 4.06 1.57
N GLY A 185 -15.83 4.07 2.86
CA GLY A 185 -16.67 3.10 3.58
C GLY A 185 -16.50 3.27 5.08
N PRO A 186 -17.44 2.74 5.88
CA PRO A 186 -17.34 2.85 7.32
C PRO A 186 -16.15 2.06 7.84
N TYR A 187 -15.33 2.72 8.63
CA TYR A 187 -14.26 2.12 9.41
C TYR A 187 -14.54 2.37 10.88
N ARG A 188 -14.50 1.33 11.70
CA ARG A 188 -14.73 1.42 13.13
C ARG A 188 -13.95 0.33 13.85
N PHE A 189 -13.18 0.73 14.85
CA PHE A 189 -12.31 -0.17 15.61
C PHE A 189 -12.12 0.33 17.05
N SER A 190 -12.08 -0.59 18.00
CA SER A 190 -11.78 -0.26 19.41
C SER A 190 -10.39 -0.80 19.76
N PRO A 191 -9.34 0.03 19.78
CA PRO A 191 -7.99 -0.40 20.10
C PRO A 191 -7.90 -0.87 21.57
N PRO A 192 -7.16 -1.95 21.85
CA PRO A 192 -6.90 -2.34 23.20
C PRO A 192 -5.99 -1.32 23.90
N GLU A 193 -6.25 -1.09 25.16
CA GLU A 193 -5.38 -0.29 26.03
C GLU A 193 -4.06 -1.02 26.23
N LYS A 194 -2.93 -0.42 25.86
CA LYS A 194 -1.58 -0.98 26.04
C LYS A 194 -1.04 -0.77 27.45
N MET A 195 -1.17 0.45 27.93
CA MET A 195 -0.89 0.89 29.31
C MET A 195 -1.97 1.87 29.71
N ALA A 196 -2.08 2.21 31.01
CA ALA A 196 -3.10 3.12 31.50
C ALA A 196 -3.16 4.42 30.65
N GLY A 197 -4.25 4.59 29.92
CA GLY A 197 -4.50 5.72 29.03
C GLY A 197 -3.69 5.72 27.74
N GLU A 198 -2.98 4.64 27.38
CA GLU A 198 -2.21 4.55 26.15
C GLU A 198 -2.83 3.59 25.13
N PHE A 199 -3.07 4.10 23.94
CA PHE A 199 -3.65 3.38 22.81
C PHE A 199 -2.77 3.55 21.58
N GLU A 200 -2.68 2.53 20.75
CA GLU A 200 -2.02 2.58 19.44
C GLU A 200 -2.88 1.85 18.44
N PHE A 201 -3.07 2.47 17.30
CA PHE A 201 -3.86 1.92 16.21
C PHE A 201 -3.33 2.40 14.86
N THR A 202 -3.66 1.67 13.82
CA THR A 202 -3.28 1.99 12.45
C THR A 202 -4.51 2.35 11.64
N VAL A 203 -4.45 3.40 10.86
CA VAL A 203 -5.53 3.81 9.95
C VAL A 203 -5.01 3.87 8.52
N PRO A 204 -5.80 3.50 7.52
CA PRO A 204 -5.46 3.71 6.12
C PRO A 204 -5.41 5.22 5.81
N ARG A 205 -4.77 5.59 4.72
CA ARG A 205 -4.83 6.94 4.16
C ARG A 205 -6.27 7.40 4.06
N GLN A 206 -6.59 8.57 4.59
CA GLN A 206 -7.95 9.08 4.62
C GLN A 206 -8.30 9.87 3.37
N ALA A 207 -9.54 9.74 2.90
CA ALA A 207 -10.09 10.51 1.78
C ALA A 207 -10.69 11.85 2.23
N ASP A 208 -11.07 11.93 3.50
CA ASP A 208 -11.80 13.07 4.07
C ASP A 208 -11.37 13.39 5.51
N ASN A 209 -12.13 14.24 6.17
CA ASN A 209 -11.85 14.73 7.50
C ASN A 209 -12.66 14.01 8.60
N SER A 210 -13.16 12.82 8.32
CA SER A 210 -14.08 12.10 9.20
C SER A 210 -13.38 11.35 10.34
N LEU A 211 -12.06 11.20 10.30
CA LEU A 211 -11.33 10.45 11.33
C LEU A 211 -11.56 11.06 12.72
N ALA A 212 -12.18 10.28 13.58
CA ALA A 212 -12.54 10.66 14.93
C ALA A 212 -12.10 9.62 15.97
N LEU A 213 -11.84 10.11 17.17
CA LEU A 213 -11.64 9.33 18.38
C LEU A 213 -12.84 9.58 19.29
N GLU A 214 -13.56 8.52 19.61
CA GLU A 214 -14.77 8.57 20.44
C GLU A 214 -14.49 7.93 21.81
N LEU A 215 -14.96 8.56 22.86
CA LEU A 215 -14.90 8.07 24.23
C LEU A 215 -16.27 7.55 24.64
N TRP A 216 -16.35 6.27 24.95
CA TRP A 216 -17.59 5.58 25.32
C TRP A 216 -17.52 5.11 26.78
N ALA A 217 -18.66 5.08 27.48
CA ALA A 217 -18.72 4.36 28.73
C ALA A 217 -18.33 2.89 28.51
N PRO A 218 -17.65 2.22 29.46
CA PRO A 218 -17.13 0.86 29.25
C PRO A 218 -18.20 -0.17 28.87
N ASP A 219 -19.42 0.01 29.38
CA ASP A 219 -20.60 -0.84 29.21
C ASP A 219 -21.64 -0.28 28.22
N ALA A 220 -21.33 0.80 27.52
CA ALA A 220 -22.24 1.42 26.56
C ALA A 220 -22.55 0.49 25.38
N ASP A 221 -23.82 0.46 25.01
CA ASP A 221 -24.30 -0.16 23.78
C ASP A 221 -24.25 0.86 22.63
N GLU A 222 -23.40 0.62 21.64
CA GLU A 222 -23.21 1.52 20.50
C GLU A 222 -24.45 1.70 19.62
N GLU A 223 -25.42 0.79 19.69
CA GLU A 223 -26.68 0.92 18.95
C GLU A 223 -27.72 1.80 19.70
N ALA A 224 -27.63 1.84 21.03
CA ALA A 224 -28.60 2.54 21.89
C ALA A 224 -28.06 3.83 22.48
N ASP A 225 -26.74 3.93 22.71
CA ASP A 225 -26.08 5.01 23.41
C ASP A 225 -25.35 5.95 22.43
N ALA A 226 -24.83 7.05 22.95
CA ALA A 226 -23.94 7.97 22.24
C ALA A 226 -22.58 8.03 22.95
N PRO A 227 -21.50 8.37 22.24
CA PRO A 227 -20.22 8.61 22.87
C PRO A 227 -20.33 9.75 23.87
N GLN A 228 -19.62 9.65 24.98
CA GLN A 228 -19.56 10.71 25.98
C GLN A 228 -18.78 11.91 25.49
N ASP A 229 -17.77 11.67 24.64
CA ASP A 229 -17.00 12.70 23.97
C ASP A 229 -16.54 12.19 22.58
N SER A 230 -16.29 13.14 21.67
CA SER A 230 -15.81 12.83 20.32
C SER A 230 -14.83 13.89 19.85
N ILE A 231 -13.59 13.45 19.59
CA ILE A 231 -12.50 14.29 19.16
C ILE A 231 -12.28 14.04 17.65
N LEU A 232 -12.59 15.01 16.81
CA LEU A 232 -12.22 14.96 15.40
C LEU A 232 -10.70 15.09 15.26
N LEU A 233 -10.03 13.97 15.09
CA LEU A 233 -8.56 13.93 14.98
C LEU A 233 -8.05 14.79 13.83
N TRP A 234 -8.79 14.91 12.74
CA TRP A 234 -8.42 15.81 11.65
C TRP A 234 -8.22 17.26 12.10
N ASN A 235 -9.06 17.76 13.00
CA ASN A 235 -8.93 19.14 13.49
C ASN A 235 -7.62 19.37 14.24
N LEU A 236 -7.04 18.31 14.76
CA LEU A 236 -5.74 18.32 15.40
C LEU A 236 -4.63 18.13 14.37
N LEU A 237 -4.75 17.11 13.54
CA LEU A 237 -3.73 16.70 12.56
C LEU A 237 -3.41 17.79 11.54
N LYS A 238 -4.41 18.53 11.06
CA LYS A 238 -4.22 19.67 10.12
C LYS A 238 -3.37 20.80 10.67
N GLN A 239 -3.14 20.85 12.00
CA GLN A 239 -2.30 21.85 12.65
C GLN A 239 -0.83 21.42 12.74
N VAL A 240 -0.55 20.16 12.46
CA VAL A 240 0.81 19.63 12.45
C VAL A 240 1.51 20.08 11.17
N GLU A 241 2.54 20.89 11.30
CA GLU A 241 3.31 21.36 10.14
C GLU A 241 3.87 20.21 9.34
N GLY A 242 3.61 20.22 8.04
CA GLY A 242 4.08 19.17 7.13
C GLY A 242 3.21 17.91 7.09
N PHE A 243 2.12 17.82 7.86
CA PHE A 243 1.19 16.68 7.74
C PHE A 243 0.11 16.95 6.70
N SER A 244 -0.08 15.98 5.81
CA SER A 244 -1.22 15.91 4.88
C SER A 244 -1.46 14.45 4.50
N TRP A 245 -2.71 14.07 4.30
CA TRP A 245 -3.07 12.76 3.75
C TRP A 245 -2.60 12.56 2.30
N GLU A 246 -2.17 13.63 1.62
CA GLU A 246 -1.63 13.59 0.25
C GLU A 246 -0.12 13.31 0.19
N LEU A 247 0.56 13.24 1.33
CA LEU A 247 1.98 12.91 1.36
C LEU A 247 2.25 11.55 0.71
N LYS A 248 3.33 11.42 -0.05
CA LYS A 248 3.73 10.15 -0.64
C LYS A 248 3.86 9.05 0.42
N ASN A 249 4.57 9.34 1.49
CA ASN A 249 4.71 8.45 2.66
C ASN A 249 4.09 9.13 3.87
N LEU A 250 3.10 8.49 4.48
CA LEU A 250 2.44 9.05 5.66
C LEU A 250 3.35 8.87 6.89
N PRO A 251 3.57 9.92 7.69
CA PRO A 251 4.27 9.81 8.96
C PRO A 251 3.40 9.11 10.00
N ASP A 252 4.04 8.51 11.00
CA ASP A 252 3.37 8.07 12.21
C ASP A 252 3.20 9.25 13.17
N LEU A 253 2.16 9.22 13.98
CA LEU A 253 1.75 10.34 14.82
C LEU A 253 1.67 9.94 16.28
N SER A 254 1.98 10.89 17.17
CA SER A 254 1.72 10.77 18.59
C SER A 254 0.82 11.93 19.03
N VAL A 255 -0.25 11.59 19.72
CA VAL A 255 -1.25 12.52 20.22
C VAL A 255 -1.30 12.38 21.74
N GLU A 256 -1.00 13.44 22.45
CA GLU A 256 -1.08 13.50 23.89
C GLU A 256 -2.23 14.41 24.31
N ILE A 257 -3.18 13.88 25.05
CA ILE A 257 -4.40 14.57 25.46
C ILE A 257 -4.38 14.73 26.99
N ASP A 258 -4.30 15.97 27.47
CA ASP A 258 -4.58 16.29 28.87
C ASP A 258 -6.09 16.39 29.03
N TYR A 259 -6.69 15.33 29.56
CA TYR A 259 -8.14 15.22 29.64
C TYR A 259 -8.77 16.22 30.64
N ILE A 260 -8.05 16.56 31.71
CA ILE A 260 -8.55 17.53 32.72
C ILE A 260 -8.45 18.97 32.21
N ARG A 261 -7.36 19.31 31.53
CA ARG A 261 -7.13 20.67 31.02
C ARG A 261 -7.72 20.93 29.66
N SER A 262 -8.20 19.90 28.97
CA SER A 262 -8.62 19.96 27.58
C SER A 262 -7.51 20.45 26.62
N GLU A 263 -6.26 20.16 26.98
CA GLU A 263 -5.09 20.50 26.17
C GLU A 263 -4.66 19.29 25.32
N VAL A 264 -4.29 19.53 24.08
CA VAL A 264 -3.81 18.48 23.18
C VAL A 264 -2.42 18.82 22.65
N THR A 265 -1.48 17.89 22.81
CA THR A 265 -0.14 17.99 22.25
C THR A 265 0.01 16.98 21.13
N LEU A 266 0.47 17.44 19.97
CA LEU A 266 0.69 16.59 18.80
C LEU A 266 2.18 16.55 18.46
N SER A 267 2.66 15.39 18.11
CA SER A 267 4.00 15.23 17.54
C SER A 267 3.99 14.25 16.37
N ILE A 268 4.83 14.52 15.37
CA ILE A 268 5.14 13.54 14.34
C ILE A 268 6.23 12.65 14.91
N THR A 269 5.95 11.36 14.98
CA THR A 269 6.94 10.36 15.37
C THR A 269 7.50 9.74 14.10
N ASP A 270 8.36 10.47 13.41
CA ASP A 270 9.13 9.87 12.33
C ASP A 270 10.43 9.30 12.89
N TRP A 271 10.94 8.26 12.23
CA TRP A 271 12.16 7.54 12.61
C TRP A 271 13.41 8.40 12.80
N GLN A 272 13.35 9.67 12.40
CA GLN A 272 14.52 10.54 12.35
C GLN A 272 14.38 11.89 13.07
N THR A 273 13.18 12.32 13.49
CA THR A 273 13.03 13.64 14.12
C THR A 273 11.78 13.71 15.01
N GLU A 274 11.96 13.82 16.33
CA GLU A 274 10.88 14.23 17.24
C GLU A 274 10.71 15.76 17.15
N THR A 275 9.65 16.21 16.52
CA THR A 275 9.23 17.63 16.56
C THR A 275 7.98 17.74 17.40
N SER A 276 8.09 18.32 18.58
CA SER A 276 6.95 18.54 19.48
C SER A 276 6.33 19.93 19.25
N ILE A 277 5.04 19.99 19.06
CA ILE A 277 4.28 21.23 18.93
C ILE A 277 3.19 21.23 19.99
N ASN A 278 3.22 22.21 20.92
CA ASN A 278 2.23 22.36 21.99
C ASN A 278 1.14 23.33 21.53
N TYR A 279 -0.11 22.92 21.62
CA TYR A 279 -1.27 23.79 21.39
C TYR A 279 -2.13 23.85 22.65
N ALA A 280 -2.44 25.05 23.07
CA ALA A 280 -3.51 25.32 24.03
C ALA A 280 -4.79 25.62 23.25
N THR A 281 -5.88 24.92 23.56
CA THR A 281 -7.22 25.14 22.96
C THR A 281 -7.97 26.24 23.65
#